data_9044d7b229f581293074060207859a90
#
_entry.id   9044d7b229f581293074060207859a90
#
_cell.length_a   1.000
_cell.length_b   1.000
_cell.length_c   1.000
_cell.angle_alpha   90.00
_cell.angle_beta   90.00
_cell.angle_gamma   90.00
#
_symmetry.space_group_name_H-M   'P 1'
#
loop_
_entity.id
_entity.type
_entity.pdbx_description
1 polymer ?
#
loop_
_entity_poly.entity_id
_entity_poly.type
_entity_poly.pdbx_seq_one_letter_code
_entity_poly.pdbx_strand_id
1 'polypeptide(L)'
;MLYRDEMVTAFSDAHPAAPVHILVVPNRHIESLNDLKPGDESLAGHLFLVVQKIARQEKLMSAGYRMTINTGLYAGQTVFHLHLHLKSGDLQQG
;
A
#
# COMPACT_ATOMS: atom_id res chain seq x y z
N MET A 1 -9.02 -4.39 -10.02
CA MET A 1 -8.80 -4.90 -8.65
C MET A 1 -7.84 -6.09 -8.72
N LEU A 2 -6.75 -6.02 -7.98
CA LEU A 2 -5.73 -7.08 -7.97
C LEU A 2 -5.93 -8.06 -6.83
N TYR A 3 -6.53 -7.61 -5.74
CA TYR A 3 -6.70 -8.43 -4.54
C TYR A 3 -7.83 -7.86 -3.69
N ARG A 4 -8.54 -8.74 -3.03
CA ARG A 4 -9.56 -8.32 -2.06
C ARG A 4 -9.84 -9.44 -1.08
N ASP A 5 -9.93 -9.08 0.19
CA ASP A 5 -10.44 -9.96 1.22
C ASP A 5 -11.35 -9.16 2.16
N GLU A 6 -11.72 -9.71 3.31
CA GLU A 6 -12.62 -9.04 4.24
C GLU A 6 -12.06 -7.75 4.81
N MET A 7 -10.74 -7.61 4.84
CA MET A 7 -10.06 -6.51 5.52
C MET A 7 -9.36 -5.54 4.58
N VAL A 8 -8.92 -6.00 3.40
CA VAL A 8 -7.99 -5.27 2.55
C VAL A 8 -8.38 -5.40 1.09
N THR A 9 -8.18 -4.31 0.33
CA THR A 9 -8.34 -4.29 -1.12
C THR A 9 -7.09 -3.70 -1.75
N ALA A 10 -6.69 -4.20 -2.91
CA ALA A 10 -5.56 -3.66 -3.66
C ALA A 10 -5.92 -3.49 -5.12
N PHE A 11 -5.44 -2.39 -5.70
CA PHE A 11 -5.73 -2.02 -7.09
C PHE A 11 -4.61 -1.15 -7.64
N SER A 12 -4.50 -1.11 -8.96
CA SER A 12 -3.50 -0.26 -9.62
C SER A 12 -3.87 1.21 -9.46
N ASP A 13 -2.86 2.05 -9.23
CA ASP A 13 -3.05 3.49 -9.16
C ASP A 13 -3.42 4.01 -10.56
N ALA A 14 -4.45 4.85 -10.64
CA ALA A 14 -4.90 5.44 -11.90
C ALA A 14 -3.87 6.43 -12.47
N HIS A 15 -3.03 6.99 -11.60
CA HIS A 15 -1.96 7.93 -11.99
C HIS A 15 -0.62 7.39 -11.51
N PRO A 16 -0.10 6.33 -12.16
CA PRO A 16 1.07 5.63 -11.66
C PRO A 16 2.34 6.50 -11.70
N ALA A 17 3.12 6.42 -10.62
CA ALA A 17 4.41 7.08 -10.51
C ALA A 17 5.57 6.13 -10.84
N ALA A 18 5.27 4.89 -11.22
CA ALA A 18 6.24 3.86 -11.58
C ALA A 18 5.56 2.88 -12.53
N PRO A 19 6.32 2.06 -13.29
CA PRO A 19 5.73 1.04 -14.16
C PRO A 19 4.77 0.10 -13.43
N VAL A 20 5.10 -0.25 -12.17
CA VAL A 20 4.16 -0.93 -11.29
C VAL A 20 3.88 0.00 -10.14
N HIS A 21 2.62 0.37 -9.95
CA HIS A 21 2.20 1.23 -8.85
C HIS A 21 0.82 0.74 -8.37
N ILE A 22 0.82 0.08 -7.22
CA ILE A 22 -0.35 -0.56 -6.65
C ILE A 22 -0.66 0.10 -5.32
N LEU A 23 -1.94 0.31 -5.05
CA LEU A 23 -2.41 0.81 -3.77
C LEU A 23 -3.01 -0.34 -2.97
N VAL A 24 -2.61 -0.46 -1.72
CA VAL A 24 -3.12 -1.46 -0.79
C VAL A 24 -3.80 -0.71 0.35
N VAL A 25 -5.10 -0.94 0.52
CA VAL A 25 -5.91 -0.16 1.43
C VAL A 25 -6.74 -1.05 2.36
N PRO A 26 -6.92 -0.64 3.62
CA PRO A 26 -7.90 -1.31 4.48
C PRO A 26 -9.30 -0.97 4.01
N ASN A 27 -10.22 -1.93 4.10
CA ASN A 27 -11.62 -1.69 3.73
C ASN A 27 -12.29 -0.75 4.72
N ARG A 28 -11.91 -0.83 6.01
CA ARG A 28 -12.41 0.09 7.02
C ARG A 28 -11.77 1.47 6.82
N HIS A 29 -12.54 2.54 6.99
CA HIS A 29 -12.01 3.89 6.86
C HIS A 29 -11.07 4.22 8.01
N ILE A 30 -9.80 4.46 7.69
CA ILE A 30 -8.76 4.92 8.61
C ILE A 30 -8.07 6.05 7.87
N GLU A 31 -8.02 7.24 8.46
CA GLU A 31 -7.52 8.41 7.73
C GLU A 31 -6.03 8.32 7.41
N SER A 32 -5.22 7.91 8.38
CA SER A 32 -3.77 7.84 8.20
C SER A 32 -3.16 6.84 9.16
N LEU A 33 -1.85 6.64 9.01
CA LEU A 33 -1.09 5.80 9.94
C LEU A 33 -1.28 6.24 11.40
N ASN A 34 -1.42 7.56 11.63
CA ASN A 34 -1.58 8.10 12.98
C ASN A 34 -2.87 7.66 13.65
N ASP A 35 -3.84 7.17 12.90
CA ASP A 35 -5.14 6.78 13.43
C ASP A 35 -5.25 5.29 13.74
N LEU A 36 -4.18 4.54 13.52
CA LEU A 36 -4.12 3.15 13.95
C LEU A 36 -4.03 3.08 15.46
N LYS A 37 -4.71 2.11 16.04
CA LYS A 37 -4.77 1.90 17.48
C LYS A 37 -4.19 0.53 17.84
N PRO A 38 -3.87 0.27 19.12
CA PRO A 38 -3.38 -1.05 19.52
C PRO A 38 -4.26 -2.21 19.09
N GLY A 39 -5.58 -2.01 19.05
CA GLY A 39 -6.51 -3.02 18.56
C GLY A 39 -6.41 -3.32 17.09
N ASP A 40 -5.65 -2.52 16.34
CA ASP A 40 -5.49 -2.67 14.89
C ASP A 40 -4.23 -3.45 14.50
N GLU A 41 -3.56 -4.07 15.46
CA GLU A 41 -2.32 -4.81 15.16
C GLU A 41 -2.54 -5.91 14.14
N SER A 42 -3.63 -6.65 14.24
CA SER A 42 -3.93 -7.72 13.27
C SER A 42 -4.13 -7.15 11.86
N LEU A 43 -4.84 -6.03 11.76
CA LEU A 43 -5.05 -5.38 10.46
C LEU A 43 -3.72 -4.87 9.90
N ALA A 44 -2.91 -4.22 10.73
CA ALA A 44 -1.63 -3.68 10.28
C ALA A 44 -0.70 -4.79 9.77
N GLY A 45 -0.58 -5.89 10.52
CA GLY A 45 0.21 -7.04 10.08
C GLY A 45 -0.34 -7.64 8.79
N HIS A 46 -1.66 -7.73 8.69
CA HIS A 46 -2.31 -8.26 7.50
C HIS A 46 -2.02 -7.42 6.26
N LEU A 47 -1.99 -6.09 6.40
CA LEU A 47 -1.63 -5.20 5.29
C LEU A 47 -0.25 -5.56 4.72
N PHE A 48 0.74 -5.79 5.58
CA PHE A 48 2.08 -6.18 5.14
C PHE A 48 2.08 -7.54 4.44
N LEU A 49 1.33 -8.50 4.97
CA LEU A 49 1.24 -9.83 4.33
C LEU A 49 0.55 -9.76 2.98
N VAL A 50 -0.43 -8.88 2.83
CA VAL A 50 -1.09 -8.67 1.55
C VAL A 50 -0.13 -8.04 0.55
N VAL A 51 0.67 -7.07 0.97
CA VAL A 51 1.72 -6.48 0.12
C VAL A 51 2.65 -7.59 -0.40
N GLN A 52 3.10 -8.47 0.50
CA GLN A 52 3.98 -9.59 0.11
C GLN A 52 3.28 -10.51 -0.89
N LYS A 53 2.02 -10.82 -0.65
CA LYS A 53 1.24 -11.70 -1.53
C LYS A 53 1.10 -11.10 -2.93
N ILE A 54 0.85 -9.79 -3.00
CA ILE A 54 0.73 -9.07 -4.28
C ILE A 54 2.09 -9.02 -4.98
N ALA A 55 3.16 -8.76 -4.25
CA ALA A 55 4.51 -8.75 -4.81
C ALA A 55 4.84 -10.10 -5.46
N ARG A 56 4.44 -11.20 -4.83
CA ARG A 56 4.63 -12.53 -5.40
C ARG A 56 3.75 -12.74 -6.62
N GLN A 57 2.49 -12.34 -6.54
CA GLN A 57 1.52 -12.46 -7.62
C GLN A 57 1.99 -11.68 -8.88
N GLU A 58 2.55 -10.48 -8.68
CA GLU A 58 3.01 -9.62 -9.76
C GLU A 58 4.48 -9.86 -10.12
N LYS A 59 5.09 -10.89 -9.56
CA LYS A 59 6.45 -11.33 -9.86
C LYS A 59 7.52 -10.28 -9.54
N LEU A 60 7.33 -9.56 -8.43
CA LEU A 60 8.23 -8.50 -8.00
C LEU A 60 9.29 -8.98 -7.01
N MET A 61 9.23 -10.22 -6.55
CA MET A 61 10.09 -10.70 -5.46
C MET A 61 11.57 -10.61 -5.79
N SER A 62 11.96 -10.98 -7.02
CA SER A 62 13.37 -10.93 -7.42
C SER A 62 13.79 -9.56 -7.93
N ALA A 63 12.88 -8.83 -8.58
CA ALA A 63 13.18 -7.50 -9.12
C ALA A 63 13.29 -6.45 -8.01
N GLY A 64 12.58 -6.67 -6.91
CA GLY A 64 12.52 -5.70 -5.83
C GLY A 64 11.36 -4.74 -5.96
N TYR A 65 10.98 -4.16 -4.84
CA TYR A 65 9.89 -3.20 -4.80
C TYR A 65 10.05 -2.30 -3.58
N ARG A 66 9.37 -1.17 -3.64
CA ARG A 66 9.35 -0.20 -2.55
C ARG A 66 7.93 -0.06 -2.05
N MET A 67 7.78 -0.04 -0.73
CA MET A 67 6.49 0.25 -0.11
C MET A 67 6.62 1.54 0.68
N THR A 68 5.69 2.48 0.46
CA THR A 68 5.67 3.74 1.18
C THR A 68 4.28 4.06 1.69
N ILE A 69 4.23 4.82 2.78
CA ILE A 69 3.01 5.35 3.36
C ILE A 69 3.23 6.84 3.60
N ASN A 70 2.38 7.66 3.00
CA ASN A 70 2.44 9.10 3.22
C ASN A 70 1.47 9.45 4.35
N THR A 71 1.96 10.10 5.39
CA THR A 71 1.15 10.46 6.55
C THR A 71 1.21 11.95 6.79
N GLY A 72 0.06 12.62 6.67
CA GLY A 72 -0.05 14.06 6.87
C GLY A 72 0.27 14.87 5.63
N LEU A 73 -0.13 16.13 5.67
CA LEU A 73 -0.02 17.05 4.52
C LEU A 73 1.42 17.26 4.07
N TYR A 74 2.33 17.48 5.03
CA TYR A 74 3.72 17.77 4.70
C TYR A 74 4.49 16.57 4.14
N ALA A 75 3.92 15.38 4.29
CA ALA A 75 4.49 14.18 3.70
C ALA A 75 3.79 13.78 2.39
N GLY A 76 2.89 14.64 1.90
CA GLY A 76 2.24 14.43 0.62
C GLY A 76 0.97 13.60 0.67
N GLN A 77 0.38 13.41 1.85
CA GLN A 77 -0.91 12.74 1.92
C GLN A 77 -2.00 13.68 1.42
N THR A 78 -2.63 13.34 0.32
CA THR A 78 -3.72 14.13 -0.26
C THR A 78 -5.06 13.42 -0.19
N VAL A 79 -5.05 12.10 0.00
CA VAL A 79 -6.25 11.29 0.18
C VAL A 79 -6.25 10.77 1.62
N PHE A 80 -7.27 11.15 2.39
CA PHE A 80 -7.33 10.80 3.81
C PHE A 80 -8.07 9.50 4.07
N HIS A 81 -7.57 8.47 3.42
CA HIS A 81 -7.86 7.08 3.67
C HIS A 81 -6.52 6.36 3.56
N LEU A 82 -6.11 5.71 4.65
CA LEU A 82 -4.80 5.03 4.72
C LEU A 82 -4.59 4.16 3.48
N HIS A 83 -3.45 4.34 2.83
CA HIS A 83 -3.08 3.52 1.69
C HIS A 83 -1.57 3.35 1.62
N LEU A 84 -1.16 2.14 1.29
CA LEU A 84 0.22 1.78 1.10
C LEU A 84 0.50 1.80 -0.40
N HIS A 85 1.58 2.50 -0.78
CA HIS A 85 2.03 2.50 -2.18
C HIS A 85 3.03 1.37 -2.37
N LEU A 86 2.77 0.49 -3.31
CA LEU A 86 3.71 -0.56 -3.72
C LEU A 86 4.19 -0.21 -5.12
N LYS A 87 5.47 0.10 -5.25
CA LYS A 87 6.05 0.53 -6.51
C LYS A 87 7.22 -0.35 -6.91
N SER A 88 7.35 -0.60 -8.22
CA SER A 88 8.48 -1.34 -8.76
C SER A 88 8.74 -0.92 -10.20
N GLY A 89 9.94 -1.21 -10.71
CA GLY A 89 10.39 -0.83 -12.04
C GLY A 89 10.82 0.63 -12.10
N ASP A 90 11.98 0.89 -12.70
CA ASP A 90 12.52 2.23 -12.97
C ASP A 90 12.32 3.26 -11.85
N LEU A 91 12.44 2.81 -10.60
CA LEU A 91 12.34 3.71 -9.46
C LEU A 91 13.59 4.57 -9.35
N GLN A 92 13.37 5.86 -9.07
CA GLN A 92 14.47 6.76 -8.81
C GLN A 92 15.17 6.39 -7.51
N GLN A 93 16.47 6.61 -7.47
CA GLN A 93 17.23 6.43 -6.24
C GLN A 93 16.80 7.46 -5.20
N GLY A 94 16.77 7.06 -3.96
CA GLY A 94 16.43 8.04 -2.92
C GLY A 94 15.65 7.52 -1.80
#